data_d29be3e22a39f5acb0c62bdc9d4b33f7
#
_entry.id   d29be3e22a39f5acb0c62bdc9d4b33f7
#
_cell.length_a   1.000
_cell.length_b   1.000
_cell.length_c   1.000
_cell.angle_alpha   90.00
_cell.angle_beta   90.00
_cell.angle_gamma   90.00
#
_symmetry.space_group_name_H-M   'P 1'
#
loop_
_entity.id
_entity.type
_entity.pdbx_description
1 polymer ?
#
loop_
_entity_poly.entity_id
_entity_poly.type
_entity_poly.pdbx_seq_one_letter_code
_entity_poly.pdbx_strand_id
1 'polypeptide(L)'
;VAGGGQVAGGGRSLGRRFGWLWAAYAVSTFGTRLAFDAFPLIAVVVLHAGATEVALLAASGLAVGAVVAVPLGAWVEFRRKRPVMVAADLIRCAALLSVPAAFALGALGLGQLLVVSVVVASADITFGAASGAYMKSLVPPEDLLVANGRFEATAWTATALGPPLGGVAVGVFGPMTTVLADAASYLLSALGIRAIGGKERQQTASPRPEGQPADRQQPAPAAPAGLRMSDLPAGWRHILTHPTLRPLFLNTLLVNALIMAPAPLLAVLMLGHLGFSPWQYGLAFALPCLGGLLGSRLSRRLVARYGRRRVLLTTGTLRACWPVGLAFVGPGTPGLLLVMAVEFGLITCMGVFTPVLATTRLDQTPPDRTTRTLSAWSITGKTATAAVTALWGLLAALTGPRIAIALAGVLLLATPLLLPRHAQAPRHSAAK
;
A
#
# COMPACT_ATOMS: atom_id res chain seq x y z
N VAL A 1 -10.87 49.32 10.82
CA VAL A 1 -11.07 48.40 11.96
C VAL A 1 -10.55 47.02 11.55
N ALA A 2 -9.42 46.67 12.15
CA ALA A 2 -8.71 45.43 11.89
C ALA A 2 -9.46 44.22 12.49
N GLY A 3 -9.65 43.18 11.67
CA GLY A 3 -10.07 41.85 12.11
C GLY A 3 -8.93 40.87 11.81
N GLY A 4 -7.98 40.76 12.75
CA GLY A 4 -6.92 39.75 12.69
C GLY A 4 -7.47 38.36 12.87
N GLY A 5 -7.50 37.56 11.79
CA GLY A 5 -7.74 36.13 11.85
C GLY A 5 -6.53 35.43 12.47
N GLN A 6 -6.62 35.07 13.73
CA GLN A 6 -5.66 34.21 14.43
C GLN A 6 -5.61 32.84 13.72
N VAL A 7 -4.48 32.55 13.11
CA VAL A 7 -4.10 31.17 12.73
C VAL A 7 -3.73 30.45 14.01
N ALA A 8 -4.75 29.91 14.71
CA ALA A 8 -4.55 29.05 15.86
C ALA A 8 -4.01 27.70 15.38
N GLY A 9 -2.70 27.51 15.41
CA GLY A 9 -1.99 26.25 15.31
C GLY A 9 -2.14 25.37 16.56
N GLY A 10 -3.35 25.18 17.05
CA GLY A 10 -3.68 24.25 18.12
C GLY A 10 -4.27 22.98 17.52
N GLY A 11 -3.62 21.82 17.69
CA GLY A 11 -4.11 20.53 17.21
C GLY A 11 -5.53 20.27 17.71
N ARG A 12 -6.55 20.41 16.84
CA ARG A 12 -7.94 20.07 17.16
C ARG A 12 -8.00 18.65 17.71
N SER A 13 -8.50 18.49 18.92
CA SER A 13 -8.72 17.17 19.50
C SER A 13 -9.92 16.52 18.81
N LEU A 14 -9.67 15.46 18.01
CA LEU A 14 -10.70 14.71 17.29
C LEU A 14 -11.53 13.79 18.22
N GLY A 15 -11.43 13.99 19.53
CA GLY A 15 -12.13 13.24 20.54
C GLY A 15 -11.45 11.94 20.98
N ARG A 16 -11.74 11.51 22.22
CA ARG A 16 -11.12 10.33 22.86
C ARG A 16 -11.34 9.03 22.09
N ARG A 17 -12.50 8.86 21.46
CA ARG A 17 -12.84 7.65 20.68
C ARG A 17 -11.98 7.53 19.41
N PHE A 18 -11.78 8.62 18.69
CA PHE A 18 -10.87 8.66 17.57
C PHE A 18 -9.42 8.41 18.01
N GLY A 19 -9.01 8.97 19.16
CA GLY A 19 -7.68 8.72 19.73
C GLY A 19 -7.39 7.23 19.95
N TRP A 20 -8.33 6.47 20.50
CA TRP A 20 -8.20 5.02 20.65
C TRP A 20 -8.13 4.27 19.32
N LEU A 21 -8.97 4.64 18.36
CA LEU A 21 -8.94 4.04 17.01
C LEU A 21 -7.59 4.30 16.32
N TRP A 22 -7.11 5.55 16.40
CA TRP A 22 -5.83 5.92 15.82
C TRP A 22 -4.65 5.23 16.50
N ALA A 23 -4.66 5.13 17.84
CA ALA A 23 -3.61 4.42 18.58
C ALA A 23 -3.59 2.92 18.23
N ALA A 24 -4.76 2.27 18.15
CA ALA A 24 -4.87 0.87 17.73
C ALA A 24 -4.32 0.65 16.31
N TYR A 25 -4.69 1.52 15.38
CA TYR A 25 -4.15 1.51 14.02
C TYR A 25 -2.64 1.73 13.99
N ALA A 26 -2.13 2.69 14.76
CA ALA A 26 -0.70 2.97 14.83
C ALA A 26 0.09 1.75 15.33
N VAL A 27 -0.35 1.15 16.44
CA VAL A 27 0.31 -0.03 17.02
C VAL A 27 0.34 -1.20 16.01
N SER A 28 -0.79 -1.53 15.40
CA SER A 28 -0.84 -2.63 14.43
C SER A 28 -0.03 -2.33 13.16
N THR A 29 -0.07 -1.09 12.66
CA THR A 29 0.70 -0.69 11.47
C THR A 29 2.20 -0.73 11.75
N PHE A 30 2.65 -0.25 12.91
CA PHE A 30 4.06 -0.36 13.30
C PHE A 30 4.51 -1.80 13.49
N GLY A 31 3.70 -2.66 14.12
CA GLY A 31 3.98 -4.09 14.27
C GLY A 31 4.19 -4.76 12.92
N THR A 32 3.26 -4.57 11.99
CA THR A 32 3.34 -5.14 10.63
C THR A 32 4.56 -4.63 9.87
N ARG A 33 4.90 -3.35 9.97
CA ARG A 33 6.10 -2.81 9.31
C ARG A 33 7.39 -3.22 9.98
N LEU A 34 7.37 -3.45 11.29
CA LEU A 34 8.50 -3.99 12.04
C LEU A 34 8.77 -5.46 11.69
N ALA A 35 7.72 -6.24 11.44
CA ALA A 35 7.83 -7.61 10.96
C ALA A 35 8.40 -7.73 9.54
N PHE A 36 8.78 -6.62 8.94
CA PHE A 36 9.39 -6.40 7.62
C PHE A 36 9.86 -7.68 6.94
N ASP A 37 9.15 -8.09 5.89
CA ASP A 37 9.45 -9.29 5.11
C ASP A 37 9.72 -10.56 5.95
N ALA A 38 9.12 -10.68 7.15
CA ALA A 38 9.34 -11.82 8.04
C ALA A 38 9.06 -13.17 7.34
N PHE A 39 8.00 -13.25 6.52
CA PHE A 39 7.70 -14.48 5.79
C PHE A 39 8.74 -14.84 4.73
N PRO A 40 9.16 -13.94 3.82
CA PRO A 40 10.31 -14.15 2.96
C PRO A 40 11.59 -14.50 3.72
N LEU A 41 11.88 -13.80 4.84
CA LEU A 41 13.04 -14.09 5.67
C LEU A 41 13.00 -15.49 6.29
N ILE A 42 11.86 -15.90 6.85
CA ILE A 42 11.66 -17.25 7.39
C ILE A 42 11.78 -18.28 6.29
N ALA A 43 11.18 -18.04 5.13
CA ALA A 43 11.27 -18.96 3.99
C ALA A 43 12.72 -19.17 3.54
N VAL A 44 13.52 -18.09 3.42
CA VAL A 44 14.92 -18.18 2.98
C VAL A 44 15.82 -18.72 4.08
N VAL A 45 15.75 -18.17 5.30
CA VAL A 45 16.73 -18.44 6.37
C VAL A 45 16.42 -19.73 7.14
N VAL A 46 15.13 -20.05 7.36
CA VAL A 46 14.69 -21.17 8.18
C VAL A 46 14.32 -22.39 7.32
N LEU A 47 13.58 -22.16 6.22
CA LEU A 47 13.10 -23.26 5.35
C LEU A 47 14.03 -23.50 4.15
N HIS A 48 15.07 -22.66 3.95
CA HIS A 48 15.96 -22.72 2.78
C HIS A 48 15.23 -22.72 1.43
N ALA A 49 14.10 -21.99 1.38
CA ALA A 49 13.23 -21.91 0.21
C ALA A 49 13.91 -21.22 -0.98
N GLY A 50 13.63 -21.70 -2.17
CA GLY A 50 14.12 -21.14 -3.42
C GLY A 50 13.35 -19.88 -3.87
N ALA A 51 13.84 -19.27 -4.95
CA ALA A 51 13.26 -18.03 -5.49
C ALA A 51 11.79 -18.15 -5.87
N THR A 52 11.37 -19.29 -6.44
CA THR A 52 9.98 -19.54 -6.83
C THR A 52 9.05 -19.59 -5.64
N GLU A 53 9.46 -20.29 -4.58
CA GLU A 53 8.68 -20.46 -3.36
C GLU A 53 8.47 -19.12 -2.64
N VAL A 54 9.52 -18.32 -2.54
CA VAL A 54 9.47 -16.98 -1.94
C VAL A 54 8.62 -16.03 -2.80
N ALA A 55 8.73 -16.10 -4.13
CA ALA A 55 7.89 -15.32 -5.03
C ALA A 55 6.42 -15.73 -4.97
N LEU A 56 6.11 -17.04 -4.86
CA LEU A 56 4.74 -17.52 -4.66
C LEU A 56 4.15 -17.06 -3.33
N LEU A 57 4.96 -17.06 -2.27
CA LEU A 57 4.55 -16.55 -0.97
C LEU A 57 4.18 -15.07 -1.04
N ALA A 58 5.01 -14.24 -1.67
CA ALA A 58 4.74 -12.83 -1.88
C ALA A 58 3.52 -12.60 -2.79
N ALA A 59 3.42 -13.36 -3.89
CA ALA A 59 2.30 -13.26 -4.83
C ALA A 59 0.97 -13.67 -4.21
N SER A 60 0.95 -14.65 -3.30
CA SER A 60 -0.27 -15.12 -2.64
C SER A 60 -0.98 -14.02 -1.86
N GLY A 61 -0.24 -13.23 -1.08
CA GLY A 61 -0.78 -12.09 -0.33
C GLY A 61 -1.38 -11.01 -1.25
N LEU A 62 -0.72 -10.71 -2.37
CA LEU A 62 -1.19 -9.75 -3.37
C LEU A 62 -2.43 -10.25 -4.13
N ALA A 63 -2.45 -11.55 -4.50
CA ALA A 63 -3.57 -12.17 -5.18
C ALA A 63 -4.85 -12.16 -4.32
N VAL A 64 -4.72 -12.45 -3.03
CA VAL A 64 -5.82 -12.32 -2.06
C VAL A 64 -6.35 -10.90 -2.04
N GLY A 65 -5.44 -9.89 -2.03
CA GLY A 65 -5.82 -8.49 -2.09
C GLY A 65 -6.65 -8.14 -3.33
N ALA A 66 -6.38 -8.77 -4.46
CA ALA A 66 -7.11 -8.54 -5.69
C ALA A 66 -8.50 -9.20 -5.71
N VAL A 67 -8.58 -10.46 -5.24
CA VAL A 67 -9.80 -11.28 -5.34
C VAL A 67 -10.78 -10.99 -4.20
N VAL A 68 -10.28 -10.81 -2.98
CA VAL A 68 -11.07 -10.81 -1.75
C VAL A 68 -11.48 -9.40 -1.32
N ALA A 69 -10.78 -8.35 -1.80
CA ALA A 69 -11.05 -6.96 -1.38
C ALA A 69 -12.48 -6.51 -1.68
N VAL A 70 -13.04 -6.86 -2.84
CA VAL A 70 -14.38 -6.43 -3.25
C VAL A 70 -15.47 -7.13 -2.44
N PRO A 71 -15.52 -8.48 -2.35
CA PRO A 71 -16.55 -9.17 -1.57
C PRO A 71 -16.46 -8.86 -0.07
N LEU A 72 -15.24 -8.78 0.50
CA LEU A 72 -15.09 -8.42 1.91
C LEU A 72 -15.47 -6.97 2.19
N GLY A 73 -15.13 -6.04 1.30
CA GLY A 73 -15.55 -4.65 1.43
C GLY A 73 -17.08 -4.51 1.50
N ALA A 74 -17.78 -5.17 0.57
CA ALA A 74 -19.23 -5.20 0.55
C ALA A 74 -19.83 -5.87 1.81
N TRP A 75 -19.26 -7.00 2.24
CA TRP A 75 -19.71 -7.71 3.44
C TRP A 75 -19.54 -6.86 4.71
N VAL A 76 -18.41 -6.16 4.84
CA VAL A 76 -18.11 -5.25 5.97
C VAL A 76 -19.15 -4.12 6.03
N GLU A 77 -19.65 -3.61 4.88
CA GLU A 77 -20.63 -2.51 4.85
C GLU A 77 -21.88 -2.81 5.66
N PHE A 78 -22.34 -4.05 5.65
CA PHE A 78 -23.57 -4.49 6.36
C PHE A 78 -23.32 -4.94 7.80
N ARG A 79 -22.07 -4.94 8.27
CA ARG A 79 -21.72 -5.40 9.63
C ARG A 79 -21.36 -4.24 10.55
N ARG A 80 -21.46 -4.48 11.87
CA ARG A 80 -20.93 -3.56 12.88
C ARG A 80 -19.41 -3.50 12.74
N LYS A 81 -18.86 -2.31 12.55
CA LYS A 81 -17.44 -2.12 12.17
C LYS A 81 -16.48 -2.54 13.28
N ARG A 82 -16.81 -2.19 14.53
CA ARG A 82 -15.98 -2.47 15.71
C ARG A 82 -15.77 -3.98 15.98
N PRO A 83 -16.81 -4.84 16.05
CA PRO A 83 -16.60 -6.29 16.18
C PRO A 83 -15.81 -6.89 15.03
N VAL A 84 -16.02 -6.41 13.78
CA VAL A 84 -15.29 -6.86 12.60
C VAL A 84 -13.80 -6.55 12.73
N MET A 85 -13.44 -5.34 13.16
CA MET A 85 -12.03 -4.93 13.38
C MET A 85 -11.36 -5.80 14.45
N VAL A 86 -12.04 -6.01 15.60
CA VAL A 86 -11.51 -6.87 16.68
C VAL A 86 -11.33 -8.30 16.20
N ALA A 87 -12.31 -8.85 15.47
CA ALA A 87 -12.21 -10.20 14.92
C ALA A 87 -11.05 -10.33 13.93
N ALA A 88 -10.87 -9.33 13.03
CA ALA A 88 -9.77 -9.30 12.08
C ALA A 88 -8.40 -9.29 12.77
N ASP A 89 -8.24 -8.48 13.83
CA ASP A 89 -7.00 -8.43 14.62
C ASP A 89 -6.73 -9.75 15.35
N LEU A 90 -7.75 -10.35 15.95
CA LEU A 90 -7.60 -11.65 16.63
C LEU A 90 -7.27 -12.79 15.65
N ILE A 91 -7.87 -12.79 14.46
CA ILE A 91 -7.55 -13.76 13.40
C ILE A 91 -6.09 -13.60 12.96
N ARG A 92 -5.61 -12.34 12.73
CA ARG A 92 -4.21 -12.07 12.39
C ARG A 92 -3.26 -12.52 13.51
N CYS A 93 -3.59 -12.19 14.75
CA CYS A 93 -2.82 -12.61 15.93
C CYS A 93 -2.72 -14.15 16.00
N ALA A 94 -3.83 -14.86 15.92
CA ALA A 94 -3.84 -16.31 15.99
C ALA A 94 -3.08 -16.96 14.82
N ALA A 95 -3.27 -16.46 13.60
CA ALA A 95 -2.55 -16.93 12.42
C ALA A 95 -1.04 -16.73 12.56
N LEU A 96 -0.58 -15.55 13.01
CA LEU A 96 0.85 -15.29 13.23
C LEU A 96 1.43 -16.15 14.35
N LEU A 97 0.72 -16.34 15.46
CA LEU A 97 1.18 -17.19 16.58
C LEU A 97 1.34 -18.66 16.17
N SER A 98 0.61 -19.11 15.15
CA SER A 98 0.77 -20.48 14.63
C SER A 98 2.15 -20.73 14.02
N VAL A 99 2.84 -19.69 13.52
CA VAL A 99 4.17 -19.80 12.87
C VAL A 99 5.26 -20.17 13.89
N PRO A 100 5.49 -19.39 14.98
CA PRO A 100 6.48 -19.77 15.98
C PRO A 100 6.08 -21.05 16.73
N ALA A 101 4.79 -21.35 16.91
CA ALA A 101 4.34 -22.60 17.50
C ALA A 101 4.72 -23.80 16.64
N ALA A 102 4.48 -23.75 15.32
CA ALA A 102 4.88 -24.82 14.41
C ALA A 102 6.41 -24.93 14.29
N PHE A 103 7.13 -23.80 14.35
CA PHE A 103 8.59 -23.80 14.38
C PHE A 103 9.11 -24.54 15.61
N ALA A 104 8.57 -24.25 16.79
CA ALA A 104 8.95 -24.94 18.04
C ALA A 104 8.65 -26.44 18.03
N LEU A 105 7.62 -26.87 17.28
CA LEU A 105 7.25 -28.27 17.10
C LEU A 105 8.00 -28.97 15.94
N GLY A 106 8.88 -28.25 15.23
CA GLY A 106 9.57 -28.79 14.05
C GLY A 106 8.66 -29.08 12.84
N ALA A 107 7.44 -28.54 12.83
CA ALA A 107 6.41 -28.79 11.82
C ALA A 107 6.20 -27.59 10.86
N LEU A 108 7.05 -26.55 10.95
CA LEU A 108 6.95 -25.37 10.09
C LEU A 108 7.24 -25.73 8.63
N GLY A 109 6.32 -25.43 7.74
CA GLY A 109 6.48 -25.64 6.31
C GLY A 109 5.97 -24.47 5.46
N LEU A 110 6.37 -24.46 4.18
CA LEU A 110 5.99 -23.40 3.23
C LEU A 110 4.46 -23.31 3.08
N GLY A 111 3.75 -24.47 3.05
CA GLY A 111 2.30 -24.50 2.95
C GLY A 111 1.61 -23.73 4.09
N GLN A 112 2.15 -23.86 5.31
CA GLN A 112 1.64 -23.10 6.46
C GLN A 112 1.87 -21.61 6.30
N LEU A 113 3.07 -21.19 5.86
CA LEU A 113 3.36 -19.76 5.61
C LEU A 113 2.43 -19.18 4.53
N LEU A 114 2.12 -19.94 3.48
CA LEU A 114 1.15 -19.57 2.45
C LEU A 114 -0.25 -19.36 3.04
N VAL A 115 -0.74 -20.31 3.81
CA VAL A 115 -2.06 -20.22 4.47
C VAL A 115 -2.11 -19.00 5.40
N VAL A 116 -1.09 -18.81 6.24
CA VAL A 116 -1.00 -17.68 7.16
C VAL A 116 -0.97 -16.36 6.39
N SER A 117 -0.18 -16.27 5.31
CA SER A 117 -0.12 -15.07 4.43
C SER A 117 -1.51 -14.72 3.86
N VAL A 118 -2.24 -15.72 3.35
CA VAL A 118 -3.61 -15.55 2.82
C VAL A 118 -4.58 -15.06 3.89
N VAL A 119 -4.54 -15.67 5.07
CA VAL A 119 -5.41 -15.31 6.20
C VAL A 119 -5.12 -13.89 6.69
N VAL A 120 -3.84 -13.55 6.88
CA VAL A 120 -3.41 -12.22 7.33
C VAL A 120 -3.79 -11.16 6.31
N ALA A 121 -3.54 -11.38 5.01
CA ALA A 121 -3.91 -10.45 3.95
C ALA A 121 -5.43 -10.22 3.87
N SER A 122 -6.23 -11.29 4.00
CA SER A 122 -7.70 -11.19 3.99
C SER A 122 -8.22 -10.39 5.20
N ALA A 123 -7.66 -10.65 6.38
CA ALA A 123 -8.03 -9.94 7.60
C ALA A 123 -7.58 -8.48 7.58
N ASP A 124 -6.42 -8.17 6.97
CA ASP A 124 -5.93 -6.80 6.80
C ASP A 124 -6.85 -5.96 5.91
N ILE A 125 -7.32 -6.52 4.80
CA ILE A 125 -8.30 -5.87 3.91
C ILE A 125 -9.60 -5.60 4.67
N THR A 126 -10.08 -6.59 5.43
CA THR A 126 -11.30 -6.49 6.24
C THR A 126 -11.18 -5.40 7.29
N PHE A 127 -10.06 -5.35 8.00
CA PHE A 127 -9.74 -4.32 8.98
C PHE A 127 -9.68 -2.94 8.35
N GLY A 128 -8.98 -2.79 7.21
CA GLY A 128 -8.86 -1.53 6.49
C GLY A 128 -10.22 -0.96 6.06
N ALA A 129 -11.10 -1.81 5.49
CA ALA A 129 -12.44 -1.42 5.11
C ALA A 129 -13.30 -0.99 6.32
N ALA A 130 -13.24 -1.78 7.42
CA ALA A 130 -13.99 -1.49 8.64
C ALA A 130 -13.49 -0.22 9.34
N SER A 131 -12.16 -0.02 9.44
CA SER A 131 -11.55 1.14 10.12
C SER A 131 -11.86 2.45 9.40
N GLY A 132 -11.81 2.45 8.05
CA GLY A 132 -12.16 3.61 7.24
C GLY A 132 -13.64 4.00 7.39
N ALA A 133 -14.55 3.02 7.41
CA ALA A 133 -15.97 3.24 7.63
C ALA A 133 -16.27 3.70 9.09
N TYR A 134 -15.57 3.10 10.07
CA TYR A 134 -15.73 3.45 11.48
C TYR A 134 -15.21 4.85 11.78
N MET A 135 -14.07 5.24 11.20
CA MET A 135 -13.54 6.60 11.31
C MET A 135 -14.55 7.65 10.86
N LYS A 136 -15.26 7.43 9.73
CA LYS A 136 -16.32 8.32 9.23
C LYS A 136 -17.50 8.46 10.20
N SER A 137 -17.76 7.46 11.05
CA SER A 137 -18.81 7.51 12.07
C SER A 137 -18.40 8.21 13.36
N LEU A 138 -17.09 8.37 13.59
CA LEU A 138 -16.53 8.98 14.79
C LEU A 138 -16.19 10.46 14.62
N VAL A 139 -15.87 10.88 13.39
CA VAL A 139 -15.31 12.20 13.10
C VAL A 139 -16.29 12.98 12.22
N PRO A 140 -16.58 14.26 12.55
CA PRO A 140 -17.40 15.13 11.70
C PRO A 140 -16.81 15.30 10.29
N PRO A 141 -17.63 15.54 9.25
CA PRO A 141 -17.17 15.66 7.87
C PRO A 141 -16.03 16.70 7.68
N GLU A 142 -16.08 17.83 8.39
CA GLU A 142 -15.09 18.90 8.34
C GLU A 142 -13.71 18.49 8.88
N ASP A 143 -13.66 17.52 9.77
CA ASP A 143 -12.42 17.03 10.39
C ASP A 143 -11.88 15.73 9.76
N LEU A 144 -12.59 15.13 8.80
CA LEU A 144 -12.17 13.91 8.13
C LEU A 144 -10.81 14.04 7.43
N LEU A 145 -10.51 15.22 6.87
CA LEU A 145 -9.20 15.47 6.24
C LEU A 145 -8.06 15.37 7.27
N VAL A 146 -8.25 15.91 8.46
CA VAL A 146 -7.26 15.85 9.55
C VAL A 146 -7.12 14.43 10.07
N ALA A 147 -8.24 13.70 10.22
CA ALA A 147 -8.24 12.30 10.64
C ALA A 147 -7.50 11.40 9.64
N ASN A 148 -7.82 11.49 8.35
CA ASN A 148 -7.09 10.76 7.30
C ASN A 148 -5.61 11.13 7.26
N GLY A 149 -5.28 12.42 7.42
CA GLY A 149 -3.90 12.88 7.47
C GLY A 149 -3.09 12.24 8.60
N ARG A 150 -3.70 11.99 9.77
CA ARG A 150 -3.04 11.26 10.87
C ARG A 150 -2.80 9.79 10.54
N PHE A 151 -3.76 9.11 9.91
CA PHE A 151 -3.60 7.73 9.46
C PHE A 151 -2.47 7.61 8.43
N GLU A 152 -2.48 8.48 7.41
CA GLU A 152 -1.44 8.54 6.39
C GLU A 152 -0.05 8.85 6.97
N ALA A 153 0.05 9.84 7.85
CA ALA A 153 1.31 10.17 8.52
C ALA A 153 1.86 8.98 9.31
N THR A 154 0.97 8.25 10.02
CA THR A 154 1.33 7.03 10.75
C THR A 154 1.82 5.94 9.82
N ALA A 155 1.11 5.69 8.72
CA ALA A 155 1.49 4.69 7.73
C ALA A 155 2.87 5.00 7.10
N TRP A 156 3.11 6.26 6.74
CA TRP A 156 4.40 6.69 6.19
C TRP A 156 5.53 6.60 7.22
N THR A 157 5.27 7.00 8.47
CA THR A 157 6.27 6.89 9.55
C THR A 157 6.62 5.43 9.82
N ALA A 158 5.61 4.56 9.88
CA ALA A 158 5.82 3.12 10.06
C ALA A 158 6.55 2.50 8.86
N THR A 159 6.26 2.94 7.63
CA THR A 159 6.97 2.48 6.43
C THR A 159 8.43 2.94 6.40
N ALA A 160 8.72 4.13 6.91
CA ALA A 160 10.09 4.65 6.97
C ALA A 160 10.94 4.01 8.08
N LEU A 161 10.34 3.78 9.27
CA LEU A 161 11.06 3.27 10.44
C LEU A 161 10.98 1.76 10.59
N GLY A 162 9.91 1.12 10.07
CA GLY A 162 9.66 -0.32 10.23
C GLY A 162 10.80 -1.19 9.69
N PRO A 163 11.16 -1.09 8.40
CA PRO A 163 12.20 -1.92 7.81
C PRO A 163 13.55 -1.85 8.52
N PRO A 164 14.12 -0.66 8.85
CA PRO A 164 15.39 -0.59 9.57
C PRO A 164 15.30 -1.19 10.97
N LEU A 165 14.25 -0.87 11.73
CA LEU A 165 14.06 -1.41 13.07
C LEU A 165 13.76 -2.91 13.02
N GLY A 166 12.96 -3.36 12.06
CA GLY A 166 12.65 -4.76 11.83
C GLY A 166 13.87 -5.57 11.44
N GLY A 167 14.70 -5.07 10.52
CA GLY A 167 15.95 -5.72 10.14
C GLY A 167 16.93 -5.88 11.31
N VAL A 168 17.04 -4.85 12.17
CA VAL A 168 17.84 -4.94 13.40
C VAL A 168 17.21 -5.95 14.37
N ALA A 169 15.91 -5.91 14.58
CA ALA A 169 15.19 -6.84 15.45
C ALA A 169 15.36 -8.30 14.99
N VAL A 170 15.25 -8.55 13.69
CA VAL A 170 15.50 -9.89 13.11
C VAL A 170 16.96 -10.30 13.30
N GLY A 171 17.91 -9.37 13.10
CA GLY A 171 19.33 -9.66 13.24
C GLY A 171 19.75 -9.99 14.67
N VAL A 172 19.14 -9.35 15.67
CA VAL A 172 19.48 -9.53 17.11
C VAL A 172 18.66 -10.66 17.74
N PHE A 173 17.36 -10.73 17.46
CA PHE A 173 16.42 -11.62 18.15
C PHE A 173 15.88 -12.75 17.28
N GLY A 174 16.22 -12.74 15.99
CA GLY A 174 15.73 -13.71 15.01
C GLY A 174 14.34 -13.37 14.45
N PRO A 175 13.96 -13.99 13.31
CA PRO A 175 12.71 -13.66 12.59
C PRO A 175 11.45 -14.07 13.38
N MET A 176 11.51 -15.10 14.22
CA MET A 176 10.35 -15.54 15.03
C MET A 176 9.93 -14.48 16.05
N THR A 177 10.89 -13.73 16.60
CA THR A 177 10.60 -12.67 17.58
C THR A 177 9.85 -11.51 16.92
N THR A 178 10.17 -11.16 15.68
CA THR A 178 9.43 -10.11 14.96
C THR A 178 8.00 -10.53 14.62
N VAL A 179 7.77 -11.81 14.29
CA VAL A 179 6.41 -12.35 14.12
C VAL A 179 5.62 -12.32 15.42
N LEU A 180 6.26 -12.68 16.56
CA LEU A 180 5.62 -12.55 17.88
C LEU A 180 5.29 -11.09 18.23
N ALA A 181 6.19 -10.15 17.93
CA ALA A 181 5.96 -8.73 18.15
C ALA A 181 4.77 -8.20 17.32
N ASP A 182 4.66 -8.63 16.06
CA ASP A 182 3.53 -8.29 15.20
C ASP A 182 2.23 -8.92 15.71
N ALA A 183 2.23 -10.19 16.10
CA ALA A 183 1.08 -10.84 16.74
C ALA A 183 0.63 -10.10 18.01
N ALA A 184 1.56 -9.68 18.85
CA ALA A 184 1.28 -8.88 20.04
C ALA A 184 0.69 -7.51 19.69
N SER A 185 1.17 -6.86 18.61
CA SER A 185 0.64 -5.59 18.13
C SER A 185 -0.83 -5.68 17.73
N TYR A 186 -1.24 -6.77 17.09
CA TYR A 186 -2.65 -7.03 16.75
C TYR A 186 -3.50 -7.28 17.99
N LEU A 187 -2.97 -7.98 18.99
CA LEU A 187 -3.68 -8.17 20.26
C LEU A 187 -3.90 -6.83 20.98
N LEU A 188 -2.86 -5.99 21.05
CA LEU A 188 -2.95 -4.64 21.62
C LEU A 188 -3.93 -3.75 20.84
N SER A 189 -3.94 -3.84 19.52
CA SER A 189 -4.91 -3.15 18.65
C SER A 189 -6.35 -3.60 18.96
N ALA A 190 -6.59 -4.90 19.04
CA ALA A 190 -7.91 -5.46 19.39
C ALA A 190 -8.39 -4.98 20.75
N LEU A 191 -7.51 -4.96 21.75
CA LEU A 191 -7.82 -4.43 23.10
C LEU A 191 -8.12 -2.94 23.06
N GLY A 192 -7.32 -2.15 22.31
CA GLY A 192 -7.55 -0.72 22.13
C GLY A 192 -8.89 -0.42 21.47
N ILE A 193 -9.28 -1.18 20.46
CA ILE A 193 -10.59 -1.04 19.80
C ILE A 193 -11.73 -1.45 20.75
N ARG A 194 -11.55 -2.48 21.56
CA ARG A 194 -12.53 -2.86 22.59
C ARG A 194 -12.70 -1.79 23.67
N ALA A 195 -11.65 -1.06 23.99
CA ALA A 195 -11.69 0.04 24.94
C ALA A 195 -12.46 1.28 24.44
N ILE A 196 -12.75 1.37 23.14
CA ILE A 196 -13.61 2.44 22.59
C ILE A 196 -15.02 2.25 23.12
N GLY A 197 -15.41 2.88 24.21
CA GLY A 197 -16.74 2.78 24.81
C GLY A 197 -17.87 3.34 23.92
N GLY A 198 -19.12 2.95 24.19
CA GLY A 198 -20.33 3.45 23.54
C GLY A 198 -20.96 2.51 22.53
N LYS A 199 -22.27 2.64 22.35
CA LYS A 199 -23.03 1.90 21.31
C LYS A 199 -22.69 2.47 19.95
N GLU A 200 -22.29 1.60 19.01
CA GLU A 200 -22.13 1.93 17.59
C GLU A 200 -23.51 2.23 17.04
N ARG A 201 -23.75 3.49 16.62
CA ARG A 201 -24.98 3.81 15.87
C ARG A 201 -24.90 3.09 14.52
N GLN A 202 -25.72 2.07 14.35
CA GLN A 202 -25.96 1.56 13.00
C GLN A 202 -26.53 2.71 12.18
N GLN A 203 -25.88 3.12 11.11
CA GLN A 203 -26.51 3.90 10.06
C GLN A 203 -27.49 3.00 9.33
N THR A 204 -28.61 2.69 9.95
CA THR A 204 -29.83 2.36 9.24
C THR A 204 -30.17 3.60 8.41
N ALA A 205 -30.35 3.41 7.12
CA ALA A 205 -30.97 4.44 6.27
C ALA A 205 -32.16 5.00 7.05
N SER A 206 -32.08 6.28 7.43
CA SER A 206 -33.15 6.93 8.17
C SER A 206 -34.42 6.76 7.39
N PRO A 207 -35.54 6.24 7.98
CA PRO A 207 -36.84 6.34 7.38
C PRO A 207 -37.10 7.83 7.15
N ARG A 208 -37.48 8.21 5.94
CA ARG A 208 -37.98 9.55 5.67
C ARG A 208 -39.07 9.86 6.72
N PRO A 209 -39.07 11.05 7.33
CA PRO A 209 -40.23 11.52 8.06
C PRO A 209 -41.38 11.61 7.03
N GLU A 210 -42.40 10.79 7.18
CA GLU A 210 -43.68 10.95 6.49
C GLU A 210 -44.25 12.33 6.88
N GLY A 211 -44.29 13.27 5.93
CA GLY A 211 -44.97 14.53 6.15
C GLY A 211 -44.37 15.81 5.55
N GLN A 212 -43.38 15.74 4.64
CA GLN A 212 -43.00 16.95 3.89
C GLN A 212 -43.56 16.95 2.47
N PRO A 213 -44.29 18.05 2.05
CA PRO A 213 -44.83 18.19 0.71
C PRO A 213 -43.70 18.18 -0.33
N ALA A 214 -43.98 17.48 -1.43
CA ALA A 214 -43.11 17.41 -2.61
C ALA A 214 -43.15 18.78 -3.33
N ASP A 215 -42.29 19.72 -2.94
CA ASP A 215 -42.03 20.88 -3.79
C ASP A 215 -40.53 21.22 -3.81
N ARG A 216 -40.03 21.32 -5.07
CA ARG A 216 -38.66 21.65 -5.50
C ARG A 216 -37.56 20.59 -5.34
N GLN A 217 -37.47 19.80 -6.41
CA GLN A 217 -36.39 18.92 -6.76
C GLN A 217 -35.05 19.66 -6.81
N GLN A 218 -34.34 19.70 -5.70
CA GLN A 218 -32.85 19.64 -5.73
C GLN A 218 -32.49 18.15 -5.61
N PRO A 219 -31.75 17.59 -6.57
CA PRO A 219 -31.24 16.23 -6.40
C PRO A 219 -30.37 16.20 -5.16
N ALA A 220 -30.81 15.53 -4.10
CA ALA A 220 -29.97 15.23 -2.96
C ALA A 220 -28.69 14.56 -3.49
N PRO A 221 -27.49 14.92 -2.98
CA PRO A 221 -26.26 14.19 -3.34
C PRO A 221 -26.51 12.72 -3.03
N ALA A 222 -26.59 11.90 -4.07
CA ALA A 222 -26.76 10.46 -3.93
C ALA A 222 -25.69 9.96 -2.97
N ALA A 223 -26.09 9.35 -1.87
CA ALA A 223 -25.19 8.61 -1.00
C ALA A 223 -24.34 7.69 -1.91
N PRO A 224 -23.02 7.59 -1.71
CA PRO A 224 -22.18 6.77 -2.57
C PRO A 224 -22.73 5.35 -2.54
N ALA A 225 -23.41 4.96 -3.62
CA ALA A 225 -23.89 3.61 -3.82
C ALA A 225 -22.69 2.68 -3.67
N GLY A 226 -22.77 1.72 -2.76
CA GLY A 226 -21.70 0.75 -2.54
C GLY A 226 -21.27 0.19 -3.89
N LEU A 227 -19.95 0.13 -4.13
CA LEU A 227 -19.39 -0.36 -5.37
C LEU A 227 -19.91 -1.77 -5.67
N ARG A 228 -20.81 -1.88 -6.65
CA ARG A 228 -21.26 -3.17 -7.16
C ARG A 228 -20.21 -3.67 -8.15
N MET A 229 -20.00 -4.98 -8.19
CA MET A 229 -19.12 -5.61 -9.22
C MET A 229 -19.53 -5.19 -10.64
N SER A 230 -20.80 -4.95 -10.89
CA SER A 230 -21.35 -4.42 -12.15
C SER A 230 -20.84 -3.02 -12.52
N ASP A 231 -20.29 -2.26 -11.59
CA ASP A 231 -19.83 -0.88 -11.83
C ASP A 231 -18.35 -0.80 -12.25
N LEU A 232 -17.58 -1.84 -12.03
CA LEU A 232 -16.15 -1.90 -12.39
C LEU A 232 -15.89 -1.76 -13.89
N PRO A 233 -16.67 -2.40 -14.80
CA PRO A 233 -16.48 -2.24 -16.24
C PRO A 233 -16.54 -0.78 -16.72
N ALA A 234 -17.38 0.04 -16.07
CA ALA A 234 -17.48 1.46 -16.40
C ALA A 234 -16.19 2.24 -16.03
N GLY A 235 -15.54 1.86 -14.93
CA GLY A 235 -14.22 2.41 -14.53
C GLY A 235 -13.14 2.05 -15.53
N TRP A 236 -13.04 0.78 -15.93
CA TRP A 236 -12.06 0.33 -16.93
C TRP A 236 -12.31 0.97 -18.30
N ARG A 237 -13.57 1.02 -18.75
CA ARG A 237 -13.91 1.68 -20.02
C ARG A 237 -13.48 3.14 -20.02
N HIS A 238 -13.69 3.88 -18.92
CA HIS A 238 -13.24 5.26 -18.81
C HIS A 238 -11.71 5.36 -18.90
N ILE A 239 -10.95 4.53 -18.16
CA ILE A 239 -9.49 4.53 -18.20
C ILE A 239 -8.98 4.23 -19.62
N LEU A 240 -9.49 3.18 -20.25
CA LEU A 240 -8.97 2.67 -21.53
C LEU A 240 -9.35 3.54 -22.74
N THR A 241 -10.46 4.28 -22.65
CA THR A 241 -10.88 5.20 -23.72
C THR A 241 -10.29 6.59 -23.57
N HIS A 242 -9.80 6.96 -22.34
CA HIS A 242 -9.27 8.30 -22.12
C HIS A 242 -7.82 8.43 -22.62
N PRO A 243 -7.50 9.37 -23.51
CA PRO A 243 -6.20 9.47 -24.19
C PRO A 243 -5.02 9.72 -23.24
N THR A 244 -5.24 10.39 -22.10
CA THR A 244 -4.20 10.65 -21.10
C THR A 244 -4.14 9.58 -20.03
N LEU A 245 -5.30 9.07 -19.56
CA LEU A 245 -5.34 8.08 -18.47
C LEU A 245 -4.84 6.71 -18.92
N ARG A 246 -5.17 6.28 -20.13
CA ARG A 246 -4.74 4.97 -20.67
C ARG A 246 -3.21 4.79 -20.64
N PRO A 247 -2.39 5.66 -21.24
CA PRO A 247 -0.94 5.50 -21.22
C PRO A 247 -0.35 5.61 -19.82
N LEU A 248 -0.87 6.51 -18.96
CA LEU A 248 -0.45 6.61 -17.56
C LEU A 248 -0.81 5.37 -16.76
N PHE A 249 -1.97 4.78 -17.00
CA PHE A 249 -2.42 3.54 -16.37
C PHE A 249 -1.50 2.39 -16.74
N LEU A 250 -1.27 2.16 -18.04
CA LEU A 250 -0.41 1.08 -18.52
C LEU A 250 1.03 1.24 -18.04
N ASN A 251 1.58 2.46 -18.10
CA ASN A 251 2.91 2.74 -17.56
C ASN A 251 2.99 2.44 -16.06
N THR A 252 2.03 2.93 -15.26
CA THR A 252 2.05 2.74 -13.81
C THR A 252 1.85 1.27 -13.45
N LEU A 253 0.96 0.57 -14.14
CA LEU A 253 0.70 -0.86 -13.96
C LEU A 253 1.98 -1.68 -14.18
N LEU A 254 2.63 -1.46 -15.33
CA LEU A 254 3.82 -2.20 -15.72
C LEU A 254 5.02 -1.86 -14.82
N VAL A 255 5.24 -0.58 -14.53
CA VAL A 255 6.34 -0.14 -13.66
C VAL A 255 6.17 -0.71 -12.25
N ASN A 256 4.99 -0.60 -11.64
CA ASN A 256 4.77 -1.14 -10.30
C ASN A 256 4.94 -2.66 -10.25
N ALA A 257 4.42 -3.38 -11.25
CA ALA A 257 4.56 -4.83 -11.31
C ALA A 257 6.05 -5.24 -11.47
N LEU A 258 6.80 -4.57 -12.37
CA LEU A 258 8.21 -4.87 -12.61
C LEU A 258 9.16 -4.42 -11.48
N ILE A 259 8.77 -3.44 -10.65
CA ILE A 259 9.53 -3.07 -9.46
C ILE A 259 9.27 -4.08 -8.33
N MET A 260 8.01 -4.51 -8.16
CA MET A 260 7.64 -5.40 -7.06
C MET A 260 8.03 -6.87 -7.32
N ALA A 261 8.03 -7.32 -8.56
CA ALA A 261 8.37 -8.69 -8.91
C ALA A 261 9.80 -9.13 -8.49
N PRO A 262 10.84 -8.31 -8.67
CA PRO A 262 12.18 -8.63 -8.18
C PRO A 262 12.37 -8.56 -6.66
N ALA A 263 11.48 -7.92 -5.90
CA ALA A 263 11.69 -7.73 -4.45
C ALA A 263 11.92 -9.05 -3.69
N PRO A 264 11.10 -10.12 -3.82
CA PRO A 264 11.37 -11.40 -3.18
C PRO A 264 12.64 -12.06 -3.72
N LEU A 265 12.98 -11.86 -5.00
CA LEU A 265 14.21 -12.40 -5.60
C LEU A 265 15.46 -11.71 -5.07
N LEU A 266 15.37 -10.41 -4.76
CA LEU A 266 16.46 -9.66 -4.15
C LEU A 266 16.73 -10.17 -2.73
N ALA A 267 15.70 -10.54 -1.97
CA ALA A 267 15.88 -11.20 -0.67
C ALA A 267 16.64 -12.52 -0.81
N VAL A 268 16.25 -13.38 -1.75
CA VAL A 268 16.96 -14.65 -2.04
C VAL A 268 18.39 -14.41 -2.49
N LEU A 269 18.61 -13.43 -3.37
CA LEU A 269 19.94 -13.08 -3.86
C LEU A 269 20.83 -12.57 -2.72
N MET A 270 20.37 -11.62 -1.93
CA MET A 270 21.18 -10.99 -0.87
C MET A 270 21.43 -11.96 0.28
N LEU A 271 20.39 -12.58 0.83
CA LEU A 271 20.49 -13.43 2.02
C LEU A 271 21.01 -14.84 1.69
N GLY A 272 20.52 -15.43 0.59
CA GLY A 272 20.86 -16.80 0.21
C GLY A 272 22.16 -16.93 -0.55
N HIS A 273 22.41 -16.09 -1.59
CA HIS A 273 23.56 -16.26 -2.48
C HIS A 273 24.75 -15.36 -2.12
N LEU A 274 24.50 -14.14 -1.66
CA LEU A 274 25.56 -13.16 -1.38
C LEU A 274 25.97 -13.11 0.10
N GLY A 275 25.27 -13.86 0.97
CA GLY A 275 25.60 -13.99 2.39
C GLY A 275 25.41 -12.73 3.22
N PHE A 276 24.55 -11.82 2.80
CA PHE A 276 24.21 -10.65 3.62
C PHE A 276 23.45 -11.08 4.87
N SER A 277 23.77 -10.44 5.99
CA SER A 277 23.02 -10.65 7.22
C SER A 277 21.64 -9.97 7.15
N PRO A 278 20.63 -10.45 7.92
CA PRO A 278 19.29 -9.83 7.94
C PRO A 278 19.29 -8.33 8.26
N TRP A 279 20.20 -7.88 9.14
CA TRP A 279 20.30 -6.45 9.45
C TRP A 279 20.83 -5.61 8.27
N GLN A 280 21.77 -6.16 7.47
CA GLN A 280 22.26 -5.51 6.25
C GLN A 280 21.15 -5.42 5.20
N TYR A 281 20.35 -6.48 5.06
CA TYR A 281 19.17 -6.47 4.20
C TYR A 281 18.16 -5.40 4.65
N GLY A 282 17.85 -5.33 5.95
CA GLY A 282 16.98 -4.27 6.50
C GLY A 282 17.54 -2.87 6.26
N LEU A 283 18.86 -2.68 6.45
CA LEU A 283 19.55 -1.40 6.22
C LEU A 283 19.49 -0.98 4.75
N ALA A 284 19.56 -1.93 3.81
CA ALA A 284 19.48 -1.66 2.37
C ALA A 284 18.20 -0.91 1.98
N PHE A 285 17.09 -1.09 2.74
CA PHE A 285 15.80 -0.43 2.50
C PHE A 285 15.51 0.73 3.46
N ALA A 286 16.33 0.92 4.51
CA ALA A 286 16.14 1.97 5.50
C ALA A 286 16.40 3.37 4.93
N LEU A 287 17.59 3.58 4.40
CA LEU A 287 18.01 4.87 3.84
C LEU A 287 17.14 5.30 2.65
N PRO A 288 16.76 4.40 1.73
CA PRO A 288 15.85 4.71 0.64
C PRO A 288 14.51 5.31 1.06
N CYS A 289 13.98 4.97 2.23
CA CYS A 289 12.72 5.56 2.73
C CYS A 289 12.82 7.08 2.95
N LEU A 290 14.01 7.60 3.30
CA LEU A 290 14.27 9.04 3.37
C LEU A 290 14.13 9.71 1.99
N GLY A 291 14.47 8.98 0.92
CA GLY A 291 14.28 9.42 -0.45
C GLY A 291 12.80 9.69 -0.77
N GLY A 292 11.88 8.88 -0.27
CA GLY A 292 10.44 9.08 -0.43
C GLY A 292 9.95 10.38 0.21
N LEU A 293 10.42 10.68 1.43
CA LEU A 293 10.12 11.94 2.12
C LEU A 293 10.71 13.13 1.38
N LEU A 294 11.95 13.02 0.94
CA LEU A 294 12.61 14.05 0.13
C LEU A 294 11.85 14.30 -1.18
N GLY A 295 11.53 13.24 -1.91
CA GLY A 295 10.81 13.30 -3.17
C GLY A 295 9.42 13.94 -3.02
N SER A 296 8.66 13.59 -1.99
CA SER A 296 7.33 14.16 -1.75
C SER A 296 7.38 15.66 -1.43
N ARG A 297 8.39 16.11 -0.68
CA ARG A 297 8.62 17.53 -0.42
C ARG A 297 9.08 18.30 -1.67
N LEU A 298 9.94 17.65 -2.46
CA LEU A 298 10.47 18.24 -3.69
C LEU A 298 9.40 18.37 -4.78
N SER A 299 8.40 17.49 -4.79
CA SER A 299 7.38 17.44 -5.85
C SER A 299 6.69 18.78 -6.08
N ARG A 300 6.28 19.47 -5.01
CA ARG A 300 5.63 20.79 -5.11
C ARG A 300 6.56 21.86 -5.72
N ARG A 301 7.83 21.89 -5.28
CA ARG A 301 8.82 22.85 -5.80
C ARG A 301 9.15 22.59 -7.27
N LEU A 302 9.32 21.33 -7.65
CA LEU A 302 9.60 20.93 -9.02
C LEU A 302 8.42 21.23 -9.95
N VAL A 303 7.18 20.94 -9.51
CA VAL A 303 5.98 21.26 -10.29
C VAL A 303 5.81 22.76 -10.46
N ALA A 304 6.06 23.55 -9.43
CA ALA A 304 5.99 25.01 -9.51
C ALA A 304 7.04 25.60 -10.49
N ARG A 305 8.26 25.01 -10.53
CA ARG A 305 9.36 25.52 -11.37
C ARG A 305 9.32 25.02 -12.81
N TYR A 306 9.00 23.75 -13.04
CA TYR A 306 9.12 23.10 -14.35
C TYR A 306 7.78 22.70 -14.97
N GLY A 307 6.69 22.84 -14.24
CA GLY A 307 5.37 22.43 -14.65
C GLY A 307 5.11 20.93 -14.48
N ARG A 308 3.84 20.58 -14.25
CA ARG A 308 3.38 19.20 -13.92
C ARG A 308 3.81 18.18 -14.98
N ARG A 309 3.67 18.49 -16.25
CA ARG A 309 3.98 17.57 -17.35
C ARG A 309 5.45 17.19 -17.40
N ARG A 310 6.36 18.19 -17.34
CA ARG A 310 7.81 17.93 -17.38
C ARG A 310 8.23 17.08 -16.18
N VAL A 311 7.74 17.40 -15.00
CA VAL A 311 8.04 16.63 -13.78
C VAL A 311 7.56 15.18 -13.94
N LEU A 312 6.33 14.95 -14.42
CA LEU A 312 5.78 13.62 -14.63
C LEU A 312 6.61 12.80 -15.63
N LEU A 313 7.02 13.39 -16.75
CA LEU A 313 7.82 12.70 -17.77
C LEU A 313 9.25 12.42 -17.28
N THR A 314 9.92 13.39 -16.69
CA THR A 314 11.32 13.23 -16.23
C THR A 314 11.41 12.23 -15.07
N THR A 315 10.58 12.37 -14.04
CA THR A 315 10.60 11.42 -12.92
C THR A 315 10.05 10.04 -13.30
N GLY A 316 9.07 9.99 -14.21
CA GLY A 316 8.58 8.75 -14.80
C GLY A 316 9.64 7.98 -15.60
N THR A 317 10.56 8.69 -16.26
CA THR A 317 11.70 8.08 -16.96
C THR A 317 12.80 7.70 -15.97
N LEU A 318 13.20 8.61 -15.08
CA LEU A 318 14.29 8.38 -14.13
C LEU A 318 14.02 7.16 -13.22
N ARG A 319 12.77 6.99 -12.73
CA ARG A 319 12.44 5.82 -11.90
C ARG A 319 12.60 4.47 -12.63
N ALA A 320 12.55 4.47 -13.95
CA ALA A 320 12.73 3.26 -14.75
C ALA A 320 14.20 2.90 -14.95
N CYS A 321 15.13 3.86 -14.79
CA CYS A 321 16.56 3.64 -15.00
C CYS A 321 17.26 3.00 -13.79
N TRP A 322 16.80 3.27 -12.57
CA TRP A 322 17.47 2.81 -11.36
C TRP A 322 17.51 1.29 -11.19
N PRO A 323 16.40 0.53 -11.38
CA PRO A 323 16.36 -0.89 -11.03
C PRO A 323 17.33 -1.78 -11.81
N VAL A 324 17.80 -1.34 -12.98
CA VAL A 324 18.82 -2.11 -13.73
C VAL A 324 20.10 -2.27 -12.92
N GLY A 325 20.42 -1.31 -12.04
CA GLY A 325 21.59 -1.37 -11.15
C GLY A 325 21.56 -2.56 -10.19
N LEU A 326 20.38 -3.09 -9.84
CA LEU A 326 20.25 -4.25 -8.95
C LEU A 326 20.83 -5.54 -9.53
N ALA A 327 20.98 -5.64 -10.85
CA ALA A 327 21.63 -6.77 -11.51
C ALA A 327 23.13 -6.90 -11.17
N PHE A 328 23.76 -5.78 -10.81
CA PHE A 328 25.20 -5.70 -10.54
C PHE A 328 25.54 -5.83 -9.04
N VAL A 329 24.57 -6.17 -8.20
CA VAL A 329 24.78 -6.33 -6.77
C VAL A 329 25.79 -7.46 -6.51
N GLY A 330 26.91 -7.12 -5.86
CA GLY A 330 27.96 -8.03 -5.40
C GLY A 330 27.91 -8.27 -3.90
N PRO A 331 28.78 -9.16 -3.39
CA PRO A 331 28.89 -9.39 -1.94
C PRO A 331 29.55 -8.21 -1.22
N GLY A 332 29.34 -8.12 0.09
CA GLY A 332 30.00 -7.16 0.97
C GLY A 332 29.48 -5.72 0.86
N THR A 333 30.23 -4.80 1.45
CA THR A 333 29.85 -3.38 1.58
C THR A 333 29.58 -2.68 0.24
N PRO A 334 30.33 -2.90 -0.85
CA PRO A 334 30.03 -2.25 -2.14
C PRO A 334 28.67 -2.65 -2.69
N GLY A 335 28.29 -3.94 -2.57
CA GLY A 335 26.95 -4.41 -2.99
C GLY A 335 25.82 -3.79 -2.16
N LEU A 336 26.02 -3.69 -0.84
CA LEU A 336 25.07 -3.02 0.05
C LEU A 336 24.85 -1.55 -0.35
N LEU A 337 25.95 -0.81 -0.55
CA LEU A 337 25.91 0.60 -0.96
C LEU A 337 25.23 0.76 -2.33
N LEU A 338 25.46 -0.17 -3.27
CA LEU A 338 24.80 -0.15 -4.57
C LEU A 338 23.27 -0.31 -4.43
N VAL A 339 22.80 -1.29 -3.63
CA VAL A 339 21.37 -1.47 -3.37
C VAL A 339 20.78 -0.19 -2.76
N MET A 340 21.42 0.35 -1.72
CA MET A 340 20.97 1.58 -1.06
C MET A 340 20.89 2.76 -2.02
N ALA A 341 21.88 2.93 -2.91
CA ALA A 341 21.90 4.03 -3.89
C ALA A 341 20.78 3.87 -4.95
N VAL A 342 20.61 2.66 -5.47
CA VAL A 342 19.59 2.33 -6.47
C VAL A 342 18.18 2.54 -5.89
N GLU A 343 17.91 1.97 -4.73
CA GLU A 343 16.61 2.08 -4.07
C GLU A 343 16.33 3.54 -3.63
N PHE A 344 17.34 4.26 -3.14
CA PHE A 344 17.20 5.67 -2.80
C PHE A 344 16.80 6.52 -4.01
N GLY A 345 17.47 6.33 -5.15
CA GLY A 345 17.15 7.03 -6.39
C GLY A 345 15.74 6.69 -6.90
N LEU A 346 15.40 5.40 -6.89
CA LEU A 346 14.09 4.89 -7.29
C LEU A 346 12.98 5.47 -6.40
N ILE A 347 13.09 5.35 -5.09
CA ILE A 347 12.07 5.79 -4.13
C ILE A 347 11.94 7.31 -4.11
N THR A 348 13.05 8.05 -4.30
CA THR A 348 13.00 9.52 -4.47
C THR A 348 12.20 9.91 -5.72
N CYS A 349 12.46 9.27 -6.85
CA CYS A 349 11.71 9.51 -8.08
C CYS A 349 10.23 9.14 -7.93
N MET A 350 9.93 8.02 -7.25
CA MET A 350 8.55 7.61 -6.94
C MET A 350 7.85 8.61 -6.02
N GLY A 351 8.56 9.14 -5.00
CA GLY A 351 8.05 10.17 -4.09
C GLY A 351 7.67 11.48 -4.80
N VAL A 352 8.37 11.83 -5.88
CA VAL A 352 7.98 12.97 -6.74
C VAL A 352 6.83 12.60 -7.68
N PHE A 353 6.91 11.44 -8.33
CA PHE A 353 5.98 11.02 -9.37
C PHE A 353 4.56 10.76 -8.85
N THR A 354 4.44 10.05 -7.73
CA THR A 354 3.15 9.55 -7.21
C THR A 354 2.14 10.67 -6.91
N PRO A 355 2.47 11.77 -6.19
CA PRO A 355 1.50 12.85 -5.95
C PRO A 355 1.12 13.58 -7.23
N VAL A 356 2.05 13.73 -8.19
CA VAL A 356 1.77 14.37 -9.49
C VAL A 356 0.82 13.50 -10.32
N LEU A 357 1.04 12.20 -10.34
CA LEU A 357 0.14 11.24 -10.99
C LEU A 357 -1.25 11.25 -10.34
N ALA A 358 -1.33 11.20 -9.00
CA ALA A 358 -2.59 11.20 -8.27
C ALA A 358 -3.43 12.44 -8.61
N THR A 359 -2.82 13.62 -8.61
CA THR A 359 -3.48 14.87 -8.98
C THR A 359 -3.93 14.83 -10.45
N THR A 360 -3.06 14.40 -11.37
CA THR A 360 -3.40 14.31 -12.80
C THR A 360 -4.57 13.35 -13.04
N ARG A 361 -4.60 12.21 -12.34
CA ARG A 361 -5.69 11.24 -12.43
C ARG A 361 -7.02 11.81 -11.93
N LEU A 362 -7.01 12.54 -10.82
CA LEU A 362 -8.22 13.17 -10.28
C LEU A 362 -8.74 14.28 -11.20
N ASP A 363 -7.86 15.12 -11.74
CA ASP A 363 -8.24 16.20 -12.67
C ASP A 363 -8.85 15.68 -13.99
N GLN A 364 -8.45 14.48 -14.42
CA GLN A 364 -8.92 13.86 -15.67
C GLN A 364 -10.12 12.92 -15.46
N THR A 365 -10.61 12.79 -14.22
CA THR A 365 -11.73 11.89 -13.91
C THR A 365 -12.92 12.69 -13.38
N PRO A 366 -14.10 12.64 -14.02
CA PRO A 366 -15.31 13.28 -13.54
C PRO A 366 -15.68 12.81 -12.13
N PRO A 367 -16.26 13.67 -11.27
CA PRO A 367 -16.59 13.34 -9.88
C PRO A 367 -17.49 12.11 -9.73
N ASP A 368 -18.44 11.91 -10.66
CA ASP A 368 -19.39 10.78 -10.69
C ASP A 368 -18.72 9.42 -10.98
N ARG A 369 -17.50 9.41 -11.57
CA ARG A 369 -16.75 8.21 -11.96
C ARG A 369 -15.46 7.98 -11.14
N THR A 370 -15.10 8.92 -10.27
CA THR A 370 -13.81 8.88 -9.54
C THR A 370 -13.66 7.58 -8.76
N THR A 371 -14.64 7.19 -7.95
CA THR A 371 -14.55 5.97 -7.13
C THR A 371 -14.39 4.71 -7.98
N ARG A 372 -15.17 4.57 -9.07
CA ARG A 372 -15.09 3.43 -9.99
C ARG A 372 -13.75 3.36 -10.71
N THR A 373 -13.22 4.50 -11.16
CA THR A 373 -11.90 4.61 -11.81
C THR A 373 -10.77 4.25 -10.85
N LEU A 374 -10.79 4.75 -9.61
CA LEU A 374 -9.79 4.46 -8.60
C LEU A 374 -9.79 2.98 -8.19
N SER A 375 -10.97 2.39 -8.04
CA SER A 375 -11.11 0.96 -7.71
C SER A 375 -10.63 0.06 -8.84
N ALA A 376 -11.02 0.35 -10.08
CA ALA A 376 -10.53 -0.37 -11.25
C ALA A 376 -8.99 -0.31 -11.35
N TRP A 377 -8.41 0.88 -11.13
CA TRP A 377 -6.96 1.09 -11.10
C TRP A 377 -6.26 0.25 -10.02
N SER A 378 -6.80 0.28 -8.81
CA SER A 378 -6.22 -0.44 -7.66
C SER A 378 -6.30 -1.97 -7.84
N ILE A 379 -7.46 -2.49 -8.25
CA ILE A 379 -7.65 -3.93 -8.45
C ILE A 379 -6.71 -4.44 -9.54
N THR A 380 -6.70 -3.78 -10.70
CA THR A 380 -5.83 -4.20 -11.81
C THR A 380 -4.35 -4.10 -11.41
N GLY A 381 -3.97 -3.06 -10.66
CA GLY A 381 -2.60 -2.90 -10.15
C GLY A 381 -2.16 -4.07 -9.28
N LYS A 382 -2.97 -4.43 -8.30
CA LYS A 382 -2.69 -5.56 -7.40
C LYS A 382 -2.64 -6.90 -8.14
N THR A 383 -3.62 -7.14 -9.03
CA THR A 383 -3.67 -8.38 -9.83
C THR A 383 -2.45 -8.51 -10.75
N ALA A 384 -2.08 -7.43 -11.45
CA ALA A 384 -0.92 -7.44 -12.33
C ALA A 384 0.37 -7.65 -11.53
N THR A 385 0.52 -6.98 -10.38
CA THR A 385 1.69 -7.17 -9.53
C THR A 385 1.78 -8.63 -9.05
N ALA A 386 0.68 -9.22 -8.58
CA ALA A 386 0.66 -10.62 -8.16
C ALA A 386 1.05 -11.59 -9.30
N ALA A 387 0.45 -11.40 -10.48
CA ALA A 387 0.72 -12.25 -11.64
C ALA A 387 2.18 -12.12 -12.12
N VAL A 388 2.69 -10.90 -12.21
CA VAL A 388 4.08 -10.67 -12.63
C VAL A 388 5.06 -11.18 -11.58
N THR A 389 4.79 -11.00 -10.28
CA THR A 389 5.65 -11.55 -9.21
C THR A 389 5.72 -13.08 -9.28
N ALA A 390 4.60 -13.76 -9.48
CA ALA A 390 4.58 -15.22 -9.65
C ALA A 390 5.35 -15.66 -10.91
N LEU A 391 5.12 -14.97 -12.05
CA LEU A 391 5.83 -15.24 -13.28
C LEU A 391 7.35 -15.04 -13.14
N TRP A 392 7.76 -13.98 -12.45
CA TRP A 392 9.18 -13.72 -12.19
C TRP A 392 9.81 -14.75 -11.25
N GLY A 393 9.05 -15.28 -10.29
CA GLY A 393 9.50 -16.40 -9.48
C GLY A 393 9.77 -17.66 -10.31
N LEU A 394 8.88 -17.99 -11.25
CA LEU A 394 9.09 -19.10 -12.20
C LEU A 394 10.29 -18.84 -13.14
N LEU A 395 10.41 -17.61 -13.64
CA LEU A 395 11.57 -17.22 -14.46
C LEU A 395 12.88 -17.37 -13.69
N ALA A 396 12.90 -16.96 -12.42
CA ALA A 396 14.08 -17.07 -11.56
C ALA A 396 14.45 -18.53 -11.25
N ALA A 397 13.48 -19.46 -11.25
CA ALA A 397 13.76 -20.90 -11.13
C ALA A 397 14.53 -21.45 -12.34
N LEU A 398 14.27 -20.90 -13.53
CA LEU A 398 14.91 -21.33 -14.77
C LEU A 398 16.25 -20.65 -15.02
N THR A 399 16.34 -19.34 -14.70
CA THR A 399 17.48 -18.50 -15.09
C THR A 399 18.35 -18.06 -13.91
N GLY A 400 17.87 -18.28 -12.68
CA GLY A 400 18.45 -17.73 -11.45
C GLY A 400 17.95 -16.32 -11.11
N PRO A 401 18.03 -15.93 -9.82
CA PRO A 401 17.45 -14.67 -9.34
C PRO A 401 18.12 -13.44 -9.95
N ARG A 402 19.43 -13.47 -10.21
CA ARG A 402 20.18 -12.35 -10.79
C ARG A 402 19.73 -12.01 -12.20
N ILE A 403 19.56 -13.03 -13.07
CA ILE A 403 19.12 -12.83 -14.45
C ILE A 403 17.66 -12.33 -14.49
N ALA A 404 16.80 -12.87 -13.63
CA ALA A 404 15.42 -12.41 -13.51
C ALA A 404 15.33 -10.94 -13.07
N ILE A 405 16.16 -10.50 -12.10
CA ILE A 405 16.27 -9.10 -11.68
C ILE A 405 16.77 -8.23 -12.84
N ALA A 406 17.80 -8.66 -13.57
CA ALA A 406 18.35 -7.96 -14.73
C ALA A 406 17.29 -7.76 -15.82
N LEU A 407 16.53 -8.81 -16.16
CA LEU A 407 15.46 -8.74 -17.16
C LEU A 407 14.35 -7.76 -16.75
N ALA A 408 13.95 -7.73 -15.47
CA ALA A 408 13.00 -6.74 -14.98
C ALA A 408 13.53 -5.31 -15.14
N GLY A 409 14.81 -5.09 -14.80
CA GLY A 409 15.48 -3.80 -14.97
C GLY A 409 15.51 -3.35 -16.44
N VAL A 410 15.86 -4.24 -17.35
CA VAL A 410 15.88 -3.94 -18.80
C VAL A 410 14.47 -3.65 -19.34
N LEU A 411 13.45 -4.43 -18.95
CA LEU A 411 12.08 -4.16 -19.35
C LEU A 411 11.55 -2.84 -18.80
N LEU A 412 11.98 -2.45 -17.61
CA LEU A 412 11.65 -1.15 -17.03
C LEU A 412 12.15 0.01 -17.90
N LEU A 413 13.33 -0.12 -18.55
CA LEU A 413 13.86 0.91 -19.45
C LEU A 413 12.96 1.17 -20.68
N ALA A 414 12.11 0.22 -21.06
CA ALA A 414 11.14 0.41 -22.12
C ALA A 414 9.85 1.13 -21.67
N THR A 415 9.56 1.15 -20.38
CA THR A 415 8.29 1.69 -19.85
C THR A 415 8.09 3.20 -20.07
N PRO A 416 9.13 4.07 -20.17
CA PRO A 416 8.95 5.47 -20.53
C PRO A 416 8.31 5.71 -21.92
N LEU A 417 8.37 4.72 -22.80
CA LEU A 417 7.69 4.79 -24.10
C LEU A 417 6.16 4.88 -23.97
N LEU A 418 5.62 4.37 -22.86
CA LEU A 418 4.19 4.42 -22.53
C LEU A 418 3.77 5.75 -21.89
N LEU A 419 4.69 6.68 -21.59
CA LEU A 419 4.31 7.97 -21.02
C LEU A 419 3.65 8.87 -22.08
N PRO A 420 2.63 9.65 -21.73
CA PRO A 420 1.90 10.50 -22.68
C PRO A 420 2.79 11.64 -23.19
N ARG A 421 3.20 11.56 -24.45
CA ARG A 421 4.08 12.55 -25.10
C ARG A 421 3.33 13.76 -25.64
N HIS A 422 2.02 13.62 -25.92
CA HIS A 422 1.22 14.71 -26.50
C HIS A 422 0.51 15.53 -25.42
N ALA A 423 0.66 16.85 -25.48
CA ALA A 423 -0.13 17.79 -24.68
C ALA A 423 -1.51 17.93 -25.31
N GLN A 424 -2.56 17.46 -24.64
CA GLN A 424 -3.86 18.07 -24.89
C GLN A 424 -3.90 19.37 -24.10
N ALA A 425 -4.05 20.50 -24.81
CA ALA A 425 -4.36 21.78 -24.20
C ALA A 425 -5.63 21.62 -23.35
N PRO A 426 -5.72 22.29 -22.18
CA PRO A 426 -6.94 22.30 -21.41
C PRO A 426 -8.06 22.82 -22.32
N ARG A 427 -9.10 22.02 -22.52
CA ARG A 427 -10.35 22.51 -23.08
C ARG A 427 -10.96 23.42 -22.02
N HIS A 428 -10.58 24.71 -22.06
CA HIS A 428 -11.42 25.73 -21.47
C HIS A 428 -12.75 25.62 -22.19
N SER A 429 -13.78 25.13 -21.50
CA SER A 429 -15.14 25.30 -21.92
C SER A 429 -15.37 26.82 -22.00
N ALA A 430 -15.35 27.36 -23.20
CA ALA A 430 -15.98 28.64 -23.48
C ALA A 430 -17.48 28.43 -23.22
N ALA A 431 -17.89 28.66 -21.99
CA ALA A 431 -19.27 28.94 -21.65
C ALA A 431 -19.43 30.44 -21.91
N LYS A 432 -20.00 30.76 -23.08
CA LYS A 432 -20.73 32.01 -23.28
C LYS A 432 -22.08 31.93 -22.57
#